data_3275df950ac84fd6504bd637b0c8eb8a
#
_entry.id   3275df950ac84fd6504bd637b0c8eb8a
#
_cell.length_a   1.000
_cell.length_b   1.000
_cell.length_c   1.000
_cell.angle_alpha   90.00
_cell.angle_beta   90.00
_cell.angle_gamma   90.00
#
_symmetry.space_group_name_H-M   'P 1'
#
loop_
_entity.id
_entity.type
_entity.pdbx_description
1 polymer ?
#
loop_
_entity_poly.entity_id
_entity_poly.type
_entity_poly.pdbx_seq_one_letter_code
_entity_poly.pdbx_strand_id
1 'polypeptide(L)'
;MQTRPLPENPDARSPAGAEIRYLMGGATGNMIHSTVPPGQVNRATVHATVSEFWHVLSGRGEIWRRDESGEEVTALTPGVSIDIPVGTAFQYRCTGPEALRFLCISMPPWPGDAEATLVEGPWVPTAPAGTVSSADTL
;
A
#
# COMPACT_ATOMS: atom_id res chain seq x y z
N MET A 1 -11.04 6.75 -22.63
CA MET A 1 -9.58 6.94 -22.38
C MET A 1 -9.41 7.90 -21.23
N GLN A 2 -8.43 7.65 -20.37
CA GLN A 2 -8.23 8.42 -19.12
C GLN A 2 -6.82 8.99 -19.08
N THR A 3 -6.70 10.20 -18.56
CA THR A 3 -5.42 10.85 -18.26
C THR A 3 -5.59 11.58 -16.95
N ARG A 4 -4.67 11.38 -16.01
CA ARG A 4 -4.75 12.03 -14.71
C ARG A 4 -3.35 12.43 -14.24
N PRO A 5 -3.09 13.69 -13.95
CA PRO A 5 -1.86 14.10 -13.31
C PRO A 5 -1.85 13.65 -11.86
N LEU A 6 -0.66 13.53 -11.27
CA LEU A 6 -0.54 13.24 -9.85
C LEU A 6 -1.20 14.35 -9.04
N PRO A 7 -2.21 14.05 -8.20
CA PRO A 7 -2.85 15.05 -7.35
C PRO A 7 -1.84 15.68 -6.37
N GLU A 8 -2.00 16.98 -6.12
CA GLU A 8 -1.16 17.67 -5.14
C GLU A 8 -1.42 17.16 -3.72
N ASN A 9 -2.69 16.96 -3.37
CA ASN A 9 -3.11 16.52 -2.06
C ASN A 9 -3.54 15.05 -2.09
N PRO A 10 -3.39 14.30 -0.97
CA PRO A 10 -3.92 12.95 -0.87
C PRO A 10 -5.45 12.94 -1.05
N ASP A 11 -5.95 11.92 -1.73
CA ASP A 11 -7.38 11.67 -1.87
C ASP A 11 -7.95 10.88 -0.69
N ALA A 12 -7.12 10.07 -0.04
CA ALA A 12 -7.55 9.17 1.03
C ALA A 12 -6.34 8.70 1.87
N ARG A 13 -6.64 7.96 2.92
CA ARG A 13 -5.65 7.22 3.71
C ARG A 13 -6.01 5.74 3.63
N SER A 14 -5.03 4.88 3.35
CA SER A 14 -5.26 3.44 3.29
C SER A 14 -5.60 2.86 4.66
N PRO A 15 -6.21 1.67 4.75
CA PRO A 15 -6.43 1.00 6.02
C PRO A 15 -5.15 0.84 6.85
N ALA A 16 -4.02 0.60 6.20
CA ALA A 16 -2.71 0.52 6.86
C ALA A 16 -2.16 1.88 7.31
N GLY A 17 -2.60 2.99 6.70
CA GLY A 17 -2.25 4.34 7.10
C GLY A 17 -1.45 5.16 6.10
N ALA A 18 -1.19 4.66 4.90
CA ALA A 18 -0.51 5.43 3.86
C ALA A 18 -1.41 6.54 3.29
N GLU A 19 -0.80 7.65 2.89
CA GLU A 19 -1.50 8.69 2.13
C GLU A 19 -1.63 8.23 0.68
N ILE A 20 -2.87 8.19 0.19
CA ILE A 20 -3.20 7.61 -1.11
C ILE A 20 -3.61 8.72 -2.08
N ARG A 21 -3.04 8.66 -3.28
CA ARG A 21 -3.48 9.46 -4.43
C ARG A 21 -3.96 8.53 -5.52
N TYR A 22 -5.19 8.71 -5.98
CA TYR A 22 -5.75 7.89 -7.06
C TYR A 22 -5.13 8.28 -8.39
N LEU A 23 -4.66 7.31 -9.15
CA LEU A 23 -4.06 7.55 -10.46
C LEU A 23 -4.93 7.02 -11.59
N MET A 24 -5.34 5.77 -11.52
CA MET A 24 -6.05 5.13 -12.61
C MET A 24 -6.93 4.00 -12.07
N GLY A 25 -8.12 3.85 -12.64
CA GLY A 25 -9.01 2.75 -12.31
C GLY A 25 -9.65 2.18 -13.57
N GLY A 26 -9.89 0.88 -13.56
CA GLY A 26 -10.50 0.14 -14.68
C GLY A 26 -11.09 -1.18 -14.23
N ALA A 27 -11.58 -1.96 -15.20
CA ALA A 27 -12.31 -3.20 -14.91
C ALA A 27 -11.43 -4.29 -14.30
N THR A 28 -10.13 -4.30 -14.60
CA THR A 28 -9.22 -5.39 -14.20
C THR A 28 -8.23 -5.00 -13.10
N GLY A 29 -8.15 -3.72 -12.75
CA GLY A 29 -7.23 -3.24 -11.73
C GLY A 29 -7.34 -1.75 -11.53
N ASN A 30 -6.63 -1.27 -10.50
CA ASN A 30 -6.45 0.16 -10.28
C ASN A 30 -5.02 0.45 -9.85
N MET A 31 -4.60 1.69 -10.04
CA MET A 31 -3.26 2.14 -9.67
C MET A 31 -3.37 3.36 -8.77
N ILE A 32 -2.60 3.33 -7.68
CA ILE A 32 -2.51 4.43 -6.73
C ILE A 32 -1.05 4.79 -6.49
N HIS A 33 -0.85 6.02 -6.04
CA HIS A 33 0.43 6.51 -5.54
C HIS A 33 0.33 6.59 -4.02
N SER A 34 1.22 5.90 -3.33
CA SER A 34 1.23 5.85 -1.86
C SER A 34 2.41 6.63 -1.30
N THR A 35 2.17 7.34 -0.21
CA THR A 35 3.20 8.05 0.55
C THR A 35 3.14 7.64 2.00
N VAL A 36 4.30 7.28 2.56
CA VAL A 36 4.48 7.02 3.99
C VAL A 36 5.42 8.09 4.53
N PRO A 37 4.96 8.98 5.40
CA PRO A 37 5.80 10.03 5.97
C PRO A 37 7.03 9.48 6.71
N PRO A 38 8.11 10.26 6.83
CA PRO A 38 9.30 9.83 7.56
C PRO A 38 8.97 9.36 8.97
N GLY A 39 9.52 8.20 9.34
CA GLY A 39 9.35 7.61 10.67
C GLY A 39 8.02 6.92 10.92
N GLN A 40 7.06 6.98 9.97
CA GLN A 40 5.77 6.35 10.15
C GLN A 40 5.85 4.84 9.98
N VAL A 41 5.24 4.13 10.91
CA VAL A 41 5.05 2.68 10.86
C VAL A 41 3.56 2.43 10.62
N ASN A 42 3.25 1.78 9.50
CA ASN A 42 1.88 1.48 9.14
C ASN A 42 1.36 0.25 9.87
N ARG A 43 0.05 0.04 9.81
CA ARG A 43 -0.60 -1.11 10.42
C ARG A 43 -0.43 -2.34 9.55
N ALA A 44 -0.32 -3.50 10.17
CA ALA A 44 -0.28 -4.77 9.45
C ALA A 44 -1.69 -5.16 8.98
N THR A 45 -1.80 -5.61 7.75
CA THR A 45 -3.06 -6.02 7.13
C THR A 45 -2.90 -7.29 6.31
N VAL A 46 -4.03 -7.92 6.00
CA VAL A 46 -4.14 -9.00 5.02
C VAL A 46 -5.34 -8.71 4.12
N HIS A 47 -5.19 -8.97 2.81
CA HIS A 47 -6.24 -8.77 1.82
C HIS A 47 -6.95 -10.07 1.51
N ALA A 48 -8.28 -10.03 1.41
CA ALA A 48 -9.10 -11.22 1.20
C ALA A 48 -9.08 -11.70 -0.25
N THR A 49 -9.12 -10.78 -1.23
CA THR A 49 -9.30 -11.11 -2.66
C THR A 49 -8.37 -10.35 -3.60
N VAL A 50 -7.73 -9.28 -3.13
CA VAL A 50 -6.88 -8.41 -3.94
C VAL A 50 -5.42 -8.80 -3.78
N SER A 51 -4.72 -8.98 -4.91
CA SER A 51 -3.26 -9.01 -4.97
C SER A 51 -2.72 -7.66 -5.42
N GLU A 52 -1.47 -7.35 -5.07
CA GLU A 52 -0.86 -6.08 -5.40
C GLU A 52 0.54 -6.24 -5.98
N PHE A 53 0.88 -5.33 -6.89
CA PHE A 53 2.25 -5.07 -7.31
C PHE A 53 2.64 -3.67 -6.89
N TRP A 54 3.83 -3.53 -6.31
CA TRP A 54 4.38 -2.23 -5.93
C TRP A 54 5.66 -1.94 -6.69
N HIS A 55 5.90 -0.66 -6.95
CA HIS A 55 7.17 -0.17 -7.46
C HIS A 55 7.60 1.07 -6.70
N VAL A 56 8.74 1.01 -6.02
CA VAL A 56 9.24 2.11 -5.20
C VAL A 56 9.80 3.22 -6.08
N LEU A 57 9.32 4.44 -5.86
CA LEU A 57 9.74 5.64 -6.60
C LEU A 57 10.85 6.40 -5.89
N SER A 58 10.68 6.63 -4.58
CA SER A 58 11.62 7.43 -3.79
C SER A 58 11.52 7.10 -2.31
N GLY A 59 12.52 7.53 -1.55
CA GLY A 59 12.58 7.27 -0.12
C GLY A 59 13.11 5.87 0.19
N ARG A 60 13.07 5.51 1.47
CA ARG A 60 13.52 4.22 1.97
C ARG A 60 12.55 3.69 3.00
N GLY A 61 12.36 2.39 3.00
CA GLY A 61 11.53 1.71 3.97
C GLY A 61 11.81 0.23 4.04
N GLU A 62 10.95 -0.46 4.73
CA GLU A 62 10.96 -1.91 4.85
C GLU A 62 9.55 -2.43 4.78
N ILE A 63 9.38 -3.62 4.21
CA ILE A 63 8.14 -4.37 4.26
C ILE A 63 8.38 -5.75 4.83
N TRP A 64 7.55 -6.11 5.80
CA TRP A 64 7.41 -7.47 6.31
C TRP A 64 6.24 -8.14 5.59
N ARG A 65 6.44 -9.36 5.11
CA ARG A 65 5.40 -10.18 4.46
C ARG A 65 5.43 -11.58 5.05
N ARG A 66 4.26 -12.17 5.28
CA ARG A 66 4.11 -13.53 5.79
C ARG A 66 3.02 -14.27 5.05
N ASP A 67 3.32 -15.49 4.65
CA ASP A 67 2.37 -16.45 4.09
C ASP A 67 2.61 -17.84 4.69
N GLU A 68 2.04 -18.88 4.08
CA GLU A 68 2.18 -20.27 4.56
C GLU A 68 3.61 -20.78 4.48
N SER A 69 4.44 -20.24 3.60
CA SER A 69 5.83 -20.68 3.42
C SER A 69 6.81 -20.03 4.38
N GLY A 70 6.41 -19.00 5.10
CA GLY A 70 7.25 -18.27 6.05
C GLY A 70 7.07 -16.78 6.00
N GLU A 71 8.03 -16.06 6.56
CA GLU A 71 8.02 -14.61 6.61
C GLU A 71 9.39 -14.04 6.27
N GLU A 72 9.38 -12.80 5.76
CA GLU A 72 10.61 -12.08 5.43
C GLU A 72 10.41 -10.57 5.58
N VAL A 73 11.52 -9.87 5.77
CA VAL A 73 11.58 -8.40 5.72
C VAL A 73 12.43 -8.03 4.50
N THR A 74 11.89 -7.18 3.65
CA THR A 74 12.54 -6.72 2.42
C THR A 74 12.77 -5.22 2.48
N ALA A 75 13.96 -4.76 2.11
CA ALA A 75 14.24 -3.34 1.98
C ALA A 75 13.49 -2.75 0.79
N LEU A 76 12.82 -1.62 1.02
CA LEU A 76 12.15 -0.84 -0.01
C LEU A 76 13.02 0.36 -0.34
N THR A 77 13.70 0.30 -1.48
CA THR A 77 14.57 1.38 -1.99
C THR A 77 14.15 1.73 -3.42
N PRO A 78 14.49 2.94 -3.93
CA PRO A 78 14.06 3.35 -5.26
C PRO A 78 14.39 2.31 -6.34
N GLY A 79 13.38 1.97 -7.15
CA GLY A 79 13.49 0.99 -8.22
C GLY A 79 13.16 -0.45 -7.85
N VAL A 80 12.96 -0.75 -6.56
CA VAL A 80 12.55 -2.09 -6.12
C VAL A 80 11.08 -2.32 -6.43
N SER A 81 10.78 -3.49 -6.98
CA SER A 81 9.40 -3.95 -7.17
C SER A 81 9.14 -5.18 -6.30
N ILE A 82 7.96 -5.24 -5.73
CA ILE A 82 7.51 -6.38 -4.93
C ILE A 82 6.08 -6.76 -5.30
N ASP A 83 5.67 -7.95 -4.89
CA ASP A 83 4.29 -8.37 -4.94
C ASP A 83 3.74 -8.65 -3.53
N ILE A 84 2.42 -8.58 -3.43
CA ILE A 84 1.68 -9.01 -2.25
C ILE A 84 0.53 -9.89 -2.76
N PRO A 85 0.73 -11.23 -2.77
CA PRO A 85 -0.32 -12.16 -3.14
C PRO A 85 -1.52 -12.11 -2.18
N VAL A 86 -2.67 -12.53 -2.68
CA VAL A 86 -3.87 -12.67 -1.84
C VAL A 86 -3.57 -13.51 -0.61
N GLY A 87 -4.05 -13.07 0.55
CA GLY A 87 -3.88 -13.80 1.80
C GLY A 87 -2.52 -13.63 2.48
N THR A 88 -1.62 -12.86 1.89
CA THR A 88 -0.32 -12.54 2.51
C THR A 88 -0.51 -11.41 3.52
N ALA A 89 -0.11 -11.65 4.77
CA ALA A 89 -0.05 -10.59 5.78
C ALA A 89 1.17 -9.71 5.50
N PHE A 90 1.03 -8.40 5.65
CA PHE A 90 2.13 -7.48 5.41
C PHE A 90 2.03 -6.23 6.28
N GLN A 91 3.20 -5.67 6.58
CA GLN A 91 3.34 -4.41 7.29
C GLN A 91 4.54 -3.67 6.70
N TYR A 92 4.43 -2.36 6.55
CA TYR A 92 5.52 -1.56 5.99
C TYR A 92 5.70 -0.26 6.75
N ARG A 93 6.91 0.29 6.63
CA ARG A 93 7.32 1.51 7.34
C ARG A 93 8.33 2.31 6.54
N CYS A 94 8.38 3.60 6.79
CA CYS A 94 9.41 4.50 6.27
C CYS A 94 10.58 4.56 7.26
N THR A 95 11.78 4.25 6.80
CA THR A 95 12.99 4.23 7.62
C THR A 95 13.98 5.33 7.28
N GLY A 96 13.79 6.01 6.15
CA GLY A 96 14.67 7.08 5.71
C GLY A 96 14.24 8.47 6.17
N PRO A 97 15.06 9.50 5.90
CA PRO A 97 14.75 10.88 6.24
C PRO A 97 13.70 11.52 5.34
N GLU A 98 13.47 10.93 4.16
CA GLU A 98 12.45 11.35 3.21
C GLU A 98 11.25 10.41 3.25
N ALA A 99 10.10 10.88 2.80
CA ALA A 99 8.92 10.03 2.68
C ALA A 99 9.17 8.87 1.71
N LEU A 100 8.67 7.69 2.06
CA LEU A 100 8.64 6.55 1.15
C LEU A 100 7.47 6.72 0.20
N ARG A 101 7.73 6.66 -1.11
CA ARG A 101 6.70 6.77 -2.16
C ARG A 101 6.79 5.60 -3.10
N PHE A 102 5.63 5.03 -3.42
CA PHE A 102 5.57 3.90 -4.34
C PHE A 102 4.25 3.88 -5.12
N LEU A 103 4.30 3.27 -6.30
CA LEU A 103 3.11 2.91 -7.05
C LEU A 103 2.59 1.57 -6.55
N CYS A 104 1.28 1.45 -6.45
CA CYS A 104 0.60 0.21 -6.09
C CYS A 104 -0.49 -0.08 -7.12
N ILE A 105 -0.42 -1.28 -7.71
CA ILE A 105 -1.44 -1.78 -8.63
C ILE A 105 -2.21 -2.86 -7.90
N SER A 106 -3.52 -2.66 -7.76
CA SER A 106 -4.43 -3.64 -7.14
C SER A 106 -5.17 -4.42 -8.23
N MET A 107 -5.25 -5.72 -8.07
CA MET A 107 -5.88 -6.65 -9.00
C MET A 107 -6.70 -7.68 -8.23
N PRO A 108 -8.02 -7.70 -8.39
CA PRO A 108 -8.91 -6.79 -9.10
C PRO A 108 -8.90 -5.38 -8.52
N PRO A 109 -9.72 -4.45 -9.06
CA PRO A 109 -9.82 -3.11 -8.50
C PRO A 109 -10.21 -3.15 -7.01
N TRP A 110 -9.67 -2.23 -6.23
CA TRP A 110 -9.96 -2.16 -4.80
C TRP A 110 -11.47 -2.08 -4.55
N PRO A 111 -12.06 -3.07 -3.84
CA PRO A 111 -13.53 -3.14 -3.69
C PRO A 111 -14.06 -2.32 -2.50
N GLY A 112 -13.20 -1.84 -1.63
CA GLY A 112 -13.56 -1.11 -0.43
C GLY A 112 -12.88 -1.68 0.81
N ASP A 113 -13.10 -1.05 1.96
CA ASP A 113 -12.31 -1.31 3.18
C ASP A 113 -12.51 -2.70 3.80
N ALA A 114 -13.62 -3.35 3.52
CA ALA A 114 -13.86 -4.72 3.98
C ALA A 114 -12.82 -5.73 3.42
N GLU A 115 -12.11 -5.33 2.37
CA GLU A 115 -11.04 -6.13 1.75
C GLU A 115 -9.85 -6.34 2.69
N ALA A 116 -9.53 -5.34 3.53
CA ALA A 116 -8.38 -5.37 4.40
C ALA A 116 -8.79 -5.70 5.84
N THR A 117 -8.16 -6.71 6.42
CA THR A 117 -8.31 -7.04 7.84
C THR A 117 -7.02 -6.66 8.55
N LEU A 118 -7.13 -5.93 9.66
CA LEU A 118 -5.98 -5.63 10.50
C LEU A 118 -5.53 -6.89 11.23
N VAL A 119 -4.22 -7.11 11.25
CA VAL A 119 -3.58 -8.24 11.93
C VAL A 119 -2.41 -7.74 12.76
N GLU A 120 -1.82 -8.62 13.59
CA GLU A 120 -0.59 -8.28 14.27
C GLU A 120 0.59 -8.43 13.32
N GLY A 121 1.54 -7.49 13.42
CA GLY A 121 2.79 -7.52 12.69
C GLY A 121 3.98 -7.31 13.64
N PRO A 122 5.20 -7.32 13.10
CA PRO A 122 6.41 -7.24 13.92
C PRO A 122 6.68 -5.86 14.52
N TRP A 123 6.03 -4.81 13.99
CA TRP A 123 6.31 -3.44 14.43
C TRP A 123 5.08 -2.79 15.06
N VAL A 124 5.33 -1.93 16.06
CA VAL A 124 4.24 -1.16 16.69
C VAL A 124 3.81 -0.04 15.76
N PRO A 125 2.54 -0.01 15.32
CA PRO A 125 2.08 1.02 14.40
C PRO A 125 2.07 2.42 15.03
N THR A 126 2.41 3.43 14.23
CA THR A 126 2.27 4.84 14.59
C THR A 126 1.22 5.54 13.73
N ALA A 127 0.89 4.98 12.56
CA ALA A 127 -0.11 5.55 11.68
C ALA A 127 -1.53 5.27 12.17
N PRO A 128 -2.47 6.21 11.98
CA PRO A 128 -3.89 5.93 12.18
C PRO A 128 -4.40 5.02 11.08
N ALA A 129 -5.43 4.22 11.36
CA ALA A 129 -6.15 3.50 10.33
C ALA A 129 -6.90 4.51 9.44
N GLY A 130 -7.01 4.19 8.17
CA GLY A 130 -7.72 5.02 7.20
C GLY A 130 -8.85 4.27 6.52
N THR A 131 -9.49 4.95 5.57
CA THR A 131 -10.56 4.40 4.74
C THR A 131 -10.34 4.74 3.28
N VAL A 132 -10.59 3.77 2.39
CA VAL A 132 -10.52 3.93 0.94
C VAL A 132 -11.81 3.42 0.35
N SER A 133 -12.49 4.29 -0.40
CA SER A 133 -13.69 3.92 -1.15
C SER A 133 -13.37 2.89 -2.23
N SER A 134 -14.42 2.29 -2.81
CA SER A 134 -14.28 1.43 -3.97
C SER A 134 -13.56 2.17 -5.10
N ALA A 135 -12.74 1.45 -5.87
CA ALA A 135 -12.06 1.98 -7.05
C ALA A 135 -13.03 2.53 -8.10
N ASP A 136 -14.29 2.16 -8.06
CA ASP A 136 -15.33 2.69 -8.95
C ASP A 136 -15.59 4.18 -8.75
N THR A 137 -15.12 4.75 -7.65
CA THR A 137 -15.24 6.19 -7.38
C THR A 137 -14.10 7.01 -7.98
N LEU A 138 -13.12 6.36 -8.55
CA LEU A 138 -12.05 7.03 -9.28
C LEU A 138 -12.54 7.71 -10.58
#